data_b40d662e8994ac8420e0b8d63c8acd3b
#
_entry.id   b40d662e8994ac8420e0b8d63c8acd3b
#
_cell.length_a   1.000
_cell.length_b   1.000
_cell.length_c   1.000
_cell.angle_alpha   90.00
_cell.angle_beta   90.00
_cell.angle_gamma   90.00
#
_symmetry.space_group_name_H-M   'P 1'
#
loop_
_entity.id
_entity.type
_entity.pdbx_description
1 polymer ?
#
loop_
_entity_poly.entity_id
_entity_poly.type
_entity_poly.pdbx_seq_one_letter_code
_entity_poly.pdbx_strand_id
1 'polypeptide(L)'
;GSLTIKQNSPLLLSMRLNMPENRYKLLEADGGSTRDGRYVLWNPAGSGVSRFEYEVELTQPRGRAYDALLTKDWALLRGDDVFPAAQTKEVDAAASRSRVDLRVPDGWKKVTSFKRQRDGSWTIDNPDRLFDRPTGWILVGRLGIKRETIAGLPITVAAPIGARAQRVTMLAMLRWNLGWMLEQTPAVPERLLIVSGADPLWRGGLSAQTSLFLHADLPLISNDGSSPLLHEVAHVLYPVNAAEEEDWIDEGVAEFIGLRAMRETGTLSQARYEDSIAYFRRRGDRVKSLLSADSRGAVTARAVALLHDLDEEMQLASNGRHDIMSLMRAMMES
;
A
#
# COMPACT_ATOMS: atom_id res chain seq x y z
N GLY A 1 -4.71 -18.99 10.41
CA GLY A 1 -4.95 -18.90 8.96
C GLY A 1 -5.07 -20.27 8.31
N SER A 2 -5.67 -20.32 7.16
CA SER A 2 -5.68 -21.53 6.33
C SER A 2 -5.55 -21.17 4.86
N LEU A 3 -4.81 -21.99 4.12
CA LEU A 3 -4.72 -21.97 2.67
C LEU A 3 -5.40 -23.24 2.15
N THR A 4 -6.31 -23.07 1.20
CA THR A 4 -7.03 -24.19 0.59
C THR A 4 -6.76 -24.18 -0.92
N ILE A 5 -6.18 -25.24 -1.42
CA ILE A 5 -5.97 -25.48 -2.85
C ILE A 5 -7.02 -26.46 -3.36
N LYS A 6 -7.69 -26.08 -4.43
CA LYS A 6 -8.61 -26.97 -5.16
C LYS A 6 -8.13 -27.09 -6.60
N GLN A 7 -7.80 -28.31 -7.01
CA GLN A 7 -7.36 -28.62 -8.36
C GLN A 7 -7.95 -29.96 -8.84
N ASN A 8 -8.23 -30.06 -10.13
CA ASN A 8 -8.80 -31.27 -10.72
C ASN A 8 -7.73 -32.24 -11.30
N SER A 9 -6.52 -31.70 -11.49
CA SER A 9 -5.32 -32.41 -11.94
C SER A 9 -4.11 -31.76 -11.26
N PRO A 10 -2.94 -32.39 -11.25
CA PRO A 10 -1.75 -31.88 -10.54
C PRO A 10 -1.12 -30.67 -11.27
N LEU A 11 -1.80 -29.53 -11.24
CA LEU A 11 -1.33 -28.27 -11.84
C LEU A 11 -0.32 -27.57 -10.93
N LEU A 12 -0.63 -27.43 -9.65
CA LEU A 12 0.29 -26.95 -8.61
C LEU A 12 0.95 -28.14 -7.94
N LEU A 13 2.26 -28.26 -8.11
CA LEU A 13 3.05 -29.39 -7.63
C LEU A 13 3.57 -29.18 -6.21
N SER A 14 4.07 -27.97 -5.92
CA SER A 14 4.57 -27.62 -4.59
C SER A 14 4.50 -26.11 -4.33
N MET A 15 4.51 -25.75 -3.04
CA MET A 15 4.62 -24.40 -2.54
C MET A 15 5.71 -24.32 -1.48
N ARG A 16 6.67 -23.42 -1.64
CA ARG A 16 7.68 -23.10 -0.65
C ARG A 16 7.27 -21.81 0.08
N LEU A 17 6.67 -21.98 1.25
CA LEU A 17 6.08 -20.90 2.04
C LEU A 17 7.13 -20.30 3.00
N ASN A 18 7.27 -18.98 3.01
CA ASN A 18 8.15 -18.28 3.95
C ASN A 18 7.43 -18.11 5.31
N MET A 19 7.75 -18.96 6.27
CA MET A 19 7.08 -19.08 7.56
C MET A 19 8.10 -19.17 8.71
N PRO A 20 8.77 -18.05 9.07
CA PRO A 20 9.71 -18.04 10.19
C PRO A 20 8.99 -18.40 11.50
N GLU A 21 9.62 -19.25 12.32
CA GLU A 21 9.01 -19.86 13.53
C GLU A 21 8.65 -18.85 14.62
N ASN A 22 9.33 -17.72 14.67
CA ASN A 22 9.01 -16.64 15.61
C ASN A 22 7.69 -15.91 15.27
N ARG A 23 7.07 -16.21 14.12
CA ARG A 23 5.80 -15.60 13.68
C ARG A 23 4.75 -16.60 13.29
N TYR A 24 5.14 -17.72 12.70
CA TYR A 24 4.23 -18.72 12.15
C TYR A 24 4.43 -20.07 12.81
N LYS A 25 3.32 -20.73 13.13
CA LYS A 25 3.29 -22.11 13.59
C LYS A 25 2.43 -22.91 12.63
N LEU A 26 3.02 -23.92 12.00
CA LEU A 26 2.27 -24.89 11.20
C LEU A 26 1.44 -25.77 12.14
N LEU A 27 0.15 -25.92 11.83
CA LEU A 27 -0.77 -26.76 12.56
C LEU A 27 -1.00 -28.09 11.84
N GLU A 28 -1.41 -28.01 10.55
CA GLU A 28 -1.76 -29.17 9.74
C GLU A 28 -1.49 -28.90 8.25
N ALA A 29 -1.14 -29.93 7.48
CA ALA A 29 -0.97 -29.85 6.04
C ALA A 29 -1.32 -31.18 5.38
N ASP A 30 -2.34 -31.17 4.52
CA ASP A 30 -2.69 -32.33 3.68
C ASP A 30 -1.60 -32.57 2.62
N GLY A 31 -1.33 -33.82 2.27
CA GLY A 31 -0.40 -34.19 1.19
C GLY A 31 1.08 -34.16 1.58
N GLY A 32 1.39 -33.71 2.78
CA GLY A 32 2.75 -33.71 3.33
C GLY A 32 3.46 -32.37 3.25
N SER A 33 4.22 -32.08 4.30
CA SER A 33 5.04 -30.87 4.40
C SER A 33 6.38 -31.16 5.05
N THR A 34 7.40 -30.38 4.69
CA THR A 34 8.74 -30.46 5.27
C THR A 34 9.21 -29.05 5.58
N ARG A 35 9.77 -28.85 6.78
CA ARG A 35 10.37 -27.59 7.17
C ARG A 35 11.86 -27.58 6.83
N ASP A 36 12.30 -26.48 6.23
CA ASP A 36 13.70 -26.17 5.94
C ASP A 36 13.98 -24.73 6.42
N GLY A 37 14.52 -24.60 7.61
CA GLY A 37 14.74 -23.32 8.28
C GLY A 37 13.45 -22.50 8.36
N ARG A 38 13.48 -21.28 7.81
CA ARG A 38 12.31 -20.39 7.79
C ARG A 38 11.24 -20.78 6.76
N TYR A 39 11.49 -21.77 5.93
CA TYR A 39 10.58 -22.18 4.88
C TYR A 39 9.85 -23.48 5.23
N VAL A 40 8.62 -23.59 4.74
CA VAL A 40 7.85 -24.84 4.74
C VAL A 40 7.58 -25.19 3.28
N LEU A 41 8.08 -26.34 2.84
CA LEU A 41 7.72 -26.93 1.57
C LEU A 41 6.44 -27.76 1.76
N TRP A 42 5.39 -27.44 1.03
CA TRP A 42 4.12 -28.15 1.03
C TRP A 42 3.82 -28.69 -0.36
N ASN A 43 3.43 -29.96 -0.42
CA ASN A 43 3.02 -30.64 -1.64
C ASN A 43 1.53 -30.95 -1.54
N PRO A 44 0.63 -30.12 -2.13
CA PRO A 44 -0.80 -30.41 -2.12
C PRO A 44 -1.11 -31.67 -2.92
N ALA A 45 -2.21 -32.35 -2.61
CA ALA A 45 -2.65 -33.53 -3.37
C ALA A 45 -2.85 -33.15 -4.84
N GLY A 46 -2.50 -34.05 -5.76
CA GLY A 46 -2.58 -33.82 -7.21
C GLY A 46 -3.99 -33.62 -7.75
N SER A 47 -5.03 -33.93 -6.96
CA SER A 47 -6.44 -33.69 -7.29
C SER A 47 -7.27 -33.52 -6.02
N GLY A 48 -8.42 -32.88 -6.14
CA GLY A 48 -9.32 -32.63 -5.01
C GLY A 48 -9.01 -31.34 -4.26
N VAL A 49 -9.19 -31.38 -2.94
CA VAL A 49 -8.98 -30.26 -2.03
C VAL A 49 -7.86 -30.60 -1.06
N SER A 50 -6.87 -29.74 -0.97
CA SER A 50 -5.80 -29.80 0.02
C SER A 50 -5.84 -28.58 0.92
N ARG A 51 -5.63 -28.76 2.21
CA ARG A 51 -5.61 -27.70 3.23
C ARG A 51 -4.23 -27.60 3.88
N PHE A 52 -3.88 -26.37 4.22
CA PHE A 52 -2.69 -26.03 4.96
C PHE A 52 -3.12 -25.03 6.05
N GLU A 53 -2.98 -25.42 7.32
CA GLU A 53 -3.44 -24.62 8.45
C GLU A 53 -2.26 -24.14 9.28
N TYR A 54 -2.33 -22.88 9.72
CA TYR A 54 -1.26 -22.25 10.49
C TYR A 54 -1.80 -21.20 11.47
N GLU A 55 -1.04 -20.95 12.51
CA GLU A 55 -1.17 -19.76 13.36
C GLU A 55 -0.15 -18.72 12.93
N VAL A 56 -0.50 -17.44 13.08
CA VAL A 56 0.38 -16.32 12.82
C VAL A 56 0.21 -15.24 13.89
N GLU A 57 1.33 -14.68 14.36
CA GLU A 57 1.29 -13.52 15.26
C GLU A 57 0.85 -12.28 14.48
N LEU A 58 -0.28 -11.69 14.88
CA LEU A 58 -0.86 -10.52 14.22
C LEU A 58 -0.24 -9.21 14.67
N THR A 59 0.16 -9.11 15.94
CA THR A 59 0.72 -7.88 16.49
C THR A 59 2.18 -7.72 16.07
N GLN A 60 2.50 -6.58 15.47
CA GLN A 60 3.82 -6.28 14.92
C GLN A 60 4.38 -5.03 15.60
N PRO A 61 5.33 -5.17 16.52
CA PRO A 61 5.96 -4.02 17.15
C PRO A 61 6.90 -3.30 16.17
N ARG A 62 6.89 -1.96 16.24
CA ARG A 62 7.81 -1.06 15.55
C ARG A 62 8.39 -0.07 16.58
N GLY A 63 9.49 -0.42 17.19
CA GLY A 63 10.06 0.34 18.29
C GLY A 63 9.09 0.40 19.49
N ARG A 64 8.57 1.59 19.80
CA ARG A 64 7.56 1.80 20.87
C ARG A 64 6.11 1.81 20.37
N ALA A 65 5.92 1.64 19.07
CA ALA A 65 4.62 1.65 18.41
C ALA A 65 4.34 0.28 17.76
N TYR A 66 3.30 0.20 16.93
CA TYR A 66 2.92 -1.01 16.21
C TYR A 66 2.61 -0.71 14.75
N ASP A 67 3.11 -1.54 13.84
CA ASP A 67 2.72 -1.54 12.43
C ASP A 67 1.42 -2.31 12.21
N ALA A 68 1.20 -3.38 13.00
CA ALA A 68 -0.04 -4.13 13.04
C ALA A 68 -0.41 -4.43 14.50
N LEU A 69 -1.71 -4.42 14.81
CA LEU A 69 -2.18 -4.56 16.19
C LEU A 69 -3.51 -5.30 16.24
N LEU A 70 -3.58 -6.30 17.12
CA LEU A 70 -4.81 -6.97 17.52
C LEU A 70 -5.23 -6.48 18.90
N THR A 71 -6.47 -6.00 19.01
CA THR A 71 -7.11 -5.59 20.27
C THR A 71 -8.38 -6.41 20.51
N LYS A 72 -9.05 -6.18 21.62
CA LYS A 72 -10.36 -6.81 21.90
C LYS A 72 -11.48 -6.31 20.97
N ASP A 73 -11.37 -5.13 20.38
CA ASP A 73 -12.44 -4.48 19.61
C ASP A 73 -12.14 -4.38 18.11
N TRP A 74 -10.88 -4.51 17.71
CA TRP A 74 -10.46 -4.40 16.30
C TRP A 74 -9.07 -4.99 16.07
N ALA A 75 -8.76 -5.29 14.82
CA ALA A 75 -7.40 -5.61 14.35
C ALA A 75 -7.09 -4.83 13.07
N LEU A 76 -5.89 -4.24 13.02
CA LEU A 76 -5.27 -3.66 11.84
C LEU A 76 -4.04 -4.50 11.48
N LEU A 77 -3.96 -4.94 10.24
CA LEU A 77 -2.88 -5.80 9.76
C LEU A 77 -2.66 -5.62 8.26
N ARG A 78 -1.51 -6.07 7.78
CA ARG A 78 -1.24 -6.20 6.34
C ARG A 78 -1.39 -7.66 5.92
N GLY A 79 -1.97 -7.86 4.73
CA GLY A 79 -2.04 -9.18 4.12
C GLY A 79 -0.65 -9.80 3.95
N ASP A 80 0.33 -9.00 3.56
CA ASP A 80 1.76 -9.37 3.44
C ASP A 80 2.33 -10.02 4.69
N ASP A 81 1.82 -9.64 5.86
CA ASP A 81 2.31 -10.09 7.16
C ASP A 81 1.61 -11.36 7.67
N VAL A 82 0.39 -11.62 7.23
CA VAL A 82 -0.43 -12.73 7.75
C VAL A 82 -0.61 -13.87 6.76
N PHE A 83 -0.43 -13.61 5.46
CA PHE A 83 -0.38 -14.62 4.42
C PHE A 83 1.07 -14.85 4.01
N PRO A 84 1.64 -16.05 4.23
CA PRO A 84 3.05 -16.28 3.96
C PRO A 84 3.35 -16.15 2.46
N ALA A 85 4.46 -15.48 2.12
CA ALA A 85 4.95 -15.46 0.76
C ALA A 85 5.28 -16.87 0.29
N ALA A 86 4.93 -17.19 -0.95
CA ALA A 86 5.15 -18.50 -1.52
C ALA A 86 5.90 -18.42 -2.84
N GLN A 87 6.82 -19.36 -3.04
CA GLN A 87 7.32 -19.74 -4.36
C GLN A 87 6.59 -20.99 -4.77
N THR A 88 6.01 -21.00 -5.96
CA THR A 88 5.25 -22.13 -6.49
C THR A 88 6.09 -22.90 -7.51
N LYS A 89 5.80 -24.21 -7.59
CA LYS A 89 6.20 -25.03 -8.71
C LYS A 89 4.92 -25.60 -9.32
N GLU A 90 4.63 -25.19 -10.52
CA GLU A 90 3.46 -25.58 -11.29
C GLU A 90 3.85 -26.21 -12.64
N VAL A 91 2.88 -26.80 -13.31
CA VAL A 91 3.02 -27.24 -14.70
C VAL A 91 2.87 -26.04 -15.64
N ASP A 92 3.44 -26.11 -16.83
CA ASP A 92 3.37 -25.05 -17.82
C ASP A 92 1.93 -24.64 -18.12
N ALA A 93 1.70 -23.33 -18.23
CA ALA A 93 0.40 -22.73 -18.44
C ALA A 93 -0.64 -22.96 -17.33
N ALA A 94 -0.25 -23.43 -16.16
CA ALA A 94 -1.15 -23.46 -15.01
C ALA A 94 -1.60 -22.05 -14.65
N ALA A 95 -2.88 -21.91 -14.28
CA ALA A 95 -3.46 -20.63 -13.90
C ALA A 95 -4.28 -20.77 -12.62
N SER A 96 -4.24 -19.75 -11.78
CA SER A 96 -4.94 -19.74 -10.49
C SER A 96 -6.04 -18.68 -10.43
N ARG A 97 -6.95 -18.83 -9.49
CA ARG A 97 -7.87 -17.81 -9.00
C ARG A 97 -7.86 -17.84 -7.49
N SER A 98 -7.55 -16.71 -6.89
CA SER A 98 -7.41 -16.60 -5.44
C SER A 98 -8.61 -15.88 -4.82
N ARG A 99 -9.02 -16.37 -3.66
CA ARG A 99 -10.08 -15.75 -2.84
C ARG A 99 -9.65 -15.70 -1.40
N VAL A 100 -10.13 -14.67 -0.69
CA VAL A 100 -9.97 -14.53 0.77
C VAL A 100 -11.33 -14.57 1.43
N ASP A 101 -11.42 -15.33 2.51
CA ASP A 101 -12.51 -15.25 3.48
C ASP A 101 -11.92 -14.87 4.85
N LEU A 102 -12.45 -13.81 5.43
CA LEU A 102 -12.05 -13.34 6.76
C LEU A 102 -13.15 -13.73 7.75
N ARG A 103 -12.85 -14.66 8.65
CA ARG A 103 -13.75 -15.01 9.75
C ARG A 103 -13.39 -14.16 10.96
N VAL A 104 -14.37 -13.46 11.50
CA VAL A 104 -14.20 -12.50 12.59
C VAL A 104 -15.33 -12.68 13.59
N PRO A 105 -15.19 -12.23 14.86
CA PRO A 105 -16.26 -12.26 15.85
C PRO A 105 -17.55 -11.58 15.36
N ASP A 106 -18.67 -12.02 15.91
CA ASP A 106 -19.98 -11.46 15.59
C ASP A 106 -20.01 -9.94 15.85
N GLY A 107 -20.66 -9.21 14.95
CA GLY A 107 -20.75 -7.76 15.02
C GLY A 107 -19.54 -7.00 14.51
N TRP A 108 -18.43 -7.69 14.20
CA TRP A 108 -17.26 -7.07 13.59
C TRP A 108 -17.49 -6.81 12.10
N LYS A 109 -17.07 -5.63 11.65
CA LYS A 109 -17.00 -5.28 10.21
C LYS A 109 -15.64 -5.65 9.65
N LYS A 110 -15.58 -5.81 8.34
CA LYS A 110 -14.36 -6.16 7.60
C LYS A 110 -14.19 -5.18 6.45
N VAL A 111 -12.99 -4.61 6.28
CA VAL A 111 -12.62 -3.78 5.14
C VAL A 111 -11.27 -4.21 4.59
N THR A 112 -11.21 -4.33 3.29
CA THR A 112 -10.03 -4.60 2.47
C THR A 112 -10.14 -3.81 1.18
N SER A 113 -9.06 -3.69 0.43
CA SER A 113 -9.09 -3.14 -0.93
C SER A 113 -9.55 -4.16 -1.98
N PHE A 114 -9.74 -5.43 -1.62
CA PHE A 114 -10.12 -6.47 -2.58
C PHE A 114 -11.57 -6.37 -3.04
N LYS A 115 -11.89 -6.94 -4.19
CA LYS A 115 -13.23 -6.97 -4.76
C LYS A 115 -14.13 -7.95 -4.02
N ARG A 116 -15.14 -7.42 -3.34
CA ARG A 116 -16.09 -8.24 -2.57
C ARG A 116 -17.01 -9.01 -3.49
N GLN A 117 -17.23 -10.29 -3.20
CA GLN A 117 -18.14 -11.17 -3.88
C GLN A 117 -19.52 -11.21 -3.19
N ARG A 118 -20.52 -11.76 -3.88
CA ARG A 118 -21.89 -11.89 -3.34
C ARG A 118 -21.97 -12.81 -2.11
N ASP A 119 -21.09 -13.81 -2.05
CA ASP A 119 -20.97 -14.75 -0.92
C ASP A 119 -20.25 -14.17 0.30
N GLY A 120 -19.79 -12.93 0.20
CA GLY A 120 -19.08 -12.23 1.27
C GLY A 120 -17.56 -12.42 1.29
N SER A 121 -17.01 -13.31 0.46
CA SER A 121 -15.58 -13.45 0.22
C SER A 121 -15.04 -12.30 -0.63
N TRP A 122 -13.71 -12.25 -0.81
CA TRP A 122 -13.06 -11.30 -1.70
C TRP A 122 -12.21 -12.03 -2.74
N THR A 123 -12.22 -11.53 -3.97
CA THR A 123 -11.31 -11.98 -5.02
C THR A 123 -10.01 -11.19 -4.92
N ILE A 124 -8.89 -11.91 -5.00
CA ILE A 124 -7.58 -11.32 -5.17
C ILE A 124 -7.40 -11.06 -6.67
N ASP A 125 -6.96 -9.86 -7.01
CA ASP A 125 -6.60 -9.53 -8.37
C ASP A 125 -5.25 -10.19 -8.69
N ASN A 126 -5.25 -11.05 -9.71
CA ASN A 126 -4.06 -11.69 -10.26
C ASN A 126 -4.21 -11.80 -11.78
N PRO A 127 -3.98 -10.70 -12.51
CA PRO A 127 -4.23 -10.61 -13.95
C PRO A 127 -3.46 -11.67 -14.75
N ASP A 128 -2.24 -11.97 -14.34
CA ASP A 128 -1.38 -12.99 -14.94
C ASP A 128 -1.78 -14.41 -14.57
N ARG A 129 -2.79 -14.56 -13.70
CA ARG A 129 -3.31 -15.86 -13.24
C ARG A 129 -2.27 -16.74 -12.55
N LEU A 130 -1.19 -16.16 -12.07
CA LEU A 130 -0.20 -16.81 -11.22
C LEU A 130 -0.72 -16.94 -9.79
N PHE A 131 -0.02 -17.74 -8.96
CA PHE A 131 -0.31 -17.77 -7.53
C PHE A 131 -0.01 -16.40 -6.93
N ASP A 132 -1.01 -15.83 -6.26
CA ASP A 132 -0.90 -14.55 -5.59
C ASP A 132 -1.47 -14.63 -4.18
N ARG A 133 -0.82 -13.93 -3.24
CA ARG A 133 -1.28 -13.81 -1.86
C ARG A 133 -2.03 -12.50 -1.66
N PRO A 134 -2.98 -12.44 -0.72
CA PRO A 134 -3.55 -11.17 -0.31
C PRO A 134 -2.49 -10.25 0.25
N THR A 135 -2.36 -9.05 -0.31
CA THR A 135 -1.44 -8.00 0.15
C THR A 135 -2.22 -6.77 0.60
N GLY A 136 -1.52 -5.80 1.19
CA GLY A 136 -2.11 -4.53 1.59
C GLY A 136 -2.92 -4.57 2.87
N TRP A 137 -3.56 -3.45 3.18
CA TRP A 137 -4.18 -3.21 4.48
C TRP A 137 -5.52 -3.92 4.65
N ILE A 138 -5.70 -4.53 5.80
CA ILE A 138 -6.91 -5.18 6.27
C ILE A 138 -7.26 -4.59 7.64
N LEU A 139 -8.48 -4.08 7.80
CA LEU A 139 -8.98 -3.59 9.07
C LEU A 139 -10.28 -4.32 9.39
N VAL A 140 -10.35 -4.95 10.56
CA VAL A 140 -11.53 -5.66 11.03
C VAL A 140 -11.90 -5.21 12.45
N GLY A 141 -13.19 -5.24 12.81
CA GLY A 141 -13.63 -4.88 14.15
C GLY A 141 -14.85 -3.96 14.20
N ARG A 142 -14.97 -3.22 15.28
CA ARG A 142 -15.98 -2.18 15.48
C ARG A 142 -15.52 -0.90 14.76
N LEU A 143 -15.98 -0.72 13.51
CA LEU A 143 -15.44 0.27 12.58
C LEU A 143 -16.42 1.37 12.22
N GLY A 144 -15.91 2.60 12.13
CA GLY A 144 -16.50 3.70 11.41
C GLY A 144 -15.99 3.71 9.96
N ILE A 145 -16.90 3.63 8.98
CA ILE A 145 -16.55 3.50 7.57
C ILE A 145 -17.28 4.60 6.79
N LYS A 146 -16.58 5.29 5.91
CA LYS A 146 -17.14 6.19 4.90
C LYS A 146 -16.73 5.67 3.52
N ARG A 147 -17.66 5.75 2.57
CA ARG A 147 -17.43 5.37 1.17
C ARG A 147 -17.90 6.48 0.27
N GLU A 148 -17.16 6.72 -0.79
CA GLU A 148 -17.46 7.72 -1.79
C GLU A 148 -16.79 7.34 -3.11
N THR A 149 -17.37 7.75 -4.23
CA THR A 149 -16.72 7.69 -5.54
C THR A 149 -16.26 9.10 -5.89
N ILE A 150 -14.96 9.30 -6.05
CA ILE A 150 -14.31 10.57 -6.37
C ILE A 150 -13.58 10.43 -7.69
N ALA A 151 -13.88 11.29 -8.65
CA ALA A 151 -13.33 11.24 -10.01
C ALA A 151 -13.37 9.83 -10.64
N GLY A 152 -14.46 9.10 -10.40
CA GLY A 152 -14.67 7.73 -10.90
C GLY A 152 -14.06 6.62 -10.05
N LEU A 153 -13.17 6.94 -9.10
CA LEU A 153 -12.50 5.96 -8.24
C LEU A 153 -13.33 5.72 -6.96
N PRO A 154 -13.75 4.47 -6.68
CA PRO A 154 -14.38 4.10 -5.41
C PRO A 154 -13.37 4.15 -4.25
N ILE A 155 -13.64 4.97 -3.25
CA ILE A 155 -12.79 5.17 -2.07
C ILE A 155 -13.52 4.69 -0.82
N THR A 156 -12.80 3.97 0.02
CA THR A 156 -13.25 3.62 1.37
C THR A 156 -12.27 4.18 2.38
N VAL A 157 -12.78 4.97 3.34
CA VAL A 157 -11.99 5.42 4.50
C VAL A 157 -12.56 4.77 5.76
N ALA A 158 -11.74 4.01 6.47
CA ALA A 158 -12.14 3.25 7.63
C ALA A 158 -11.19 3.46 8.82
N ALA A 159 -11.76 3.45 10.03
CA ALA A 159 -11.01 3.52 11.27
C ALA A 159 -11.79 2.81 12.40
N PRO A 160 -11.13 2.34 13.46
CA PRO A 160 -11.80 1.88 14.68
C PRO A 160 -12.73 2.96 15.23
N ILE A 161 -13.85 2.55 15.82
CA ILE A 161 -14.71 3.47 16.57
C ILE A 161 -13.93 3.98 17.78
N GLY A 162 -13.96 5.31 18.01
CA GLY A 162 -13.16 5.97 19.05
C GLY A 162 -11.80 6.48 18.60
N ALA A 163 -11.25 5.98 17.50
CA ALA A 163 -10.11 6.65 16.84
C ALA A 163 -10.56 8.02 16.29
N ARG A 164 -9.77 9.05 16.56
CA ARG A 164 -10.07 10.43 16.10
C ARG A 164 -9.83 10.65 14.60
N ALA A 165 -9.90 9.60 13.80
CA ALA A 165 -9.63 9.64 12.37
C ALA A 165 -10.57 10.59 11.62
N GLN A 166 -9.99 11.50 10.87
CA GLN A 166 -10.66 12.58 10.14
C GLN A 166 -11.23 12.11 8.80
N ARG A 167 -12.04 11.04 8.79
CA ARG A 167 -12.52 10.37 7.58
C ARG A 167 -13.21 11.29 6.57
N VAL A 168 -14.01 12.25 7.04
CA VAL A 168 -14.72 13.22 6.17
C VAL A 168 -13.74 14.23 5.59
N THR A 169 -12.79 14.70 6.38
CA THR A 169 -11.78 15.67 5.95
C THR A 169 -10.80 15.05 4.95
N MET A 170 -10.42 13.76 5.13
CA MET A 170 -9.65 13.01 4.14
C MET A 170 -10.39 12.92 2.80
N LEU A 171 -11.67 12.58 2.81
CA LEU A 171 -12.48 12.58 1.58
C LEU A 171 -12.61 13.97 0.96
N ALA A 172 -12.74 15.03 1.77
CA ALA A 172 -12.76 16.39 1.26
C ALA A 172 -11.44 16.77 0.57
N MET A 173 -10.29 16.43 1.16
CA MET A 173 -8.96 16.64 0.57
C MET A 173 -8.83 15.90 -0.77
N LEU A 174 -9.31 14.66 -0.84
CA LEU A 174 -9.29 13.88 -2.07
C LEU A 174 -10.24 14.43 -3.15
N ARG A 175 -11.40 14.97 -2.80
CA ARG A 175 -12.29 15.63 -3.79
C ARG A 175 -11.62 16.77 -4.54
N TRP A 176 -10.75 17.52 -3.86
CA TRP A 176 -10.00 18.61 -4.48
C TRP A 176 -8.84 18.13 -5.36
N ASN A 177 -8.10 17.13 -4.90
CA ASN A 177 -6.78 16.82 -5.48
C ASN A 177 -6.77 15.57 -6.36
N LEU A 178 -7.63 14.57 -6.07
CA LEU A 178 -7.52 13.26 -6.70
C LEU A 178 -7.81 13.28 -8.20
N GLY A 179 -8.75 14.14 -8.67
CA GLY A 179 -9.06 14.23 -10.10
C GLY A 179 -7.82 14.56 -10.92
N TRP A 180 -7.08 15.60 -10.51
CA TRP A 180 -5.82 15.96 -11.16
C TRP A 180 -4.79 14.83 -11.08
N MET A 181 -4.64 14.17 -9.92
CA MET A 181 -3.70 13.06 -9.78
C MET A 181 -4.03 11.89 -10.72
N LEU A 182 -5.31 11.55 -10.86
CA LEU A 182 -5.76 10.46 -11.74
C LEU A 182 -5.57 10.77 -13.23
N GLU A 183 -5.64 12.03 -13.63
CA GLU A 183 -5.36 12.44 -15.02
C GLU A 183 -3.89 12.30 -15.39
N GLN A 184 -3.00 12.26 -14.41
CA GLN A 184 -1.55 12.15 -14.63
C GLN A 184 -1.03 10.70 -14.63
N THR A 185 -1.79 9.73 -14.11
CA THR A 185 -1.34 8.32 -14.06
C THR A 185 -1.91 7.48 -15.22
N PRO A 186 -1.10 6.60 -15.86
CA PRO A 186 -1.61 5.67 -16.85
C PRO A 186 -2.37 4.49 -16.24
N ALA A 187 -2.16 4.18 -14.96
CA ALA A 187 -2.71 3.02 -14.27
C ALA A 187 -3.58 3.42 -13.08
N VAL A 188 -4.88 3.61 -13.32
CA VAL A 188 -5.85 3.91 -12.25
C VAL A 188 -6.27 2.61 -11.56
N PRO A 189 -6.12 2.50 -10.23
CA PRO A 189 -6.58 1.33 -9.50
C PRO A 189 -8.11 1.21 -9.53
N GLU A 190 -8.67 0.00 -9.48
CA GLU A 190 -10.14 -0.19 -9.43
C GLU A 190 -10.79 0.44 -8.19
N ARG A 191 -10.04 0.65 -7.12
CA ARG A 191 -10.49 1.20 -5.82
C ARG A 191 -9.33 1.59 -4.95
N LEU A 192 -9.59 2.43 -3.95
CA LEU A 192 -8.63 2.83 -2.92
C LEU A 192 -9.22 2.59 -1.52
N LEU A 193 -8.46 1.93 -0.66
CA LEU A 193 -8.77 1.81 0.77
C LEU A 193 -7.79 2.67 1.57
N ILE A 194 -8.32 3.53 2.43
CA ILE A 194 -7.57 4.26 3.44
C ILE A 194 -7.98 3.73 4.80
N VAL A 195 -7.05 3.17 5.53
CA VAL A 195 -7.24 2.79 6.91
C VAL A 195 -6.53 3.77 7.81
N SER A 196 -7.15 4.13 8.94
CA SER A 196 -6.57 5.06 9.88
C SER A 196 -6.76 4.57 11.31
N GLY A 197 -5.81 4.87 12.18
CA GLY A 197 -5.86 4.55 13.59
C GLY A 197 -4.97 5.50 14.40
N ALA A 198 -5.22 5.56 15.73
CA ALA A 198 -4.47 6.40 16.65
C ALA A 198 -3.44 5.56 17.43
N ASP A 199 -2.74 6.20 18.36
CA ASP A 199 -1.85 5.49 19.29
C ASP A 199 -2.50 4.21 19.86
N PRO A 200 -1.75 3.15 20.02
CA PRO A 200 -0.30 3.03 19.93
C PRO A 200 0.24 2.60 18.53
N LEU A 201 -0.51 2.82 17.45
CA LEU A 201 -0.03 2.57 16.10
C LEU A 201 1.11 3.56 15.74
N TRP A 202 1.95 3.16 14.79
CA TRP A 202 3.05 4.00 14.30
C TRP A 202 2.53 5.32 13.72
N ARG A 203 3.17 6.42 14.13
CA ARG A 203 2.79 7.79 13.73
C ARG A 203 3.37 8.16 12.37
N GLY A 204 2.85 7.57 11.31
CA GLY A 204 3.24 7.82 9.93
C GLY A 204 2.13 7.43 8.96
N GLY A 205 2.49 7.45 7.69
CA GLY A 205 1.73 6.86 6.60
C GLY A 205 2.46 5.65 6.04
N LEU A 206 1.75 4.73 5.44
CA LEU A 206 2.34 3.57 4.78
C LEU A 206 1.41 3.05 3.68
N SER A 207 1.87 3.14 2.46
CA SER A 207 1.14 2.68 1.28
C SER A 207 1.31 1.16 1.05
N ALA A 208 0.42 0.64 0.24
CA ALA A 208 0.45 -0.70 -0.35
C ALA A 208 -0.30 -0.65 -1.69
N GLN A 209 -0.31 -1.70 -2.47
CA GLN A 209 -0.78 -1.72 -3.86
C GLN A 209 -2.08 -0.94 -4.15
N THR A 210 -3.14 -1.11 -3.37
CA THR A 210 -4.44 -0.41 -3.54
C THR A 210 -5.01 0.08 -2.21
N SER A 211 -4.14 0.24 -1.22
CA SER A 211 -4.52 0.67 0.13
C SER A 211 -3.39 1.41 0.81
N LEU A 212 -3.75 2.25 1.78
CA LEU A 212 -2.78 2.95 2.62
C LEU A 212 -3.25 3.04 4.06
N PHE A 213 -2.30 3.15 4.97
CA PHE A 213 -2.50 3.53 6.36
C PHE A 213 -2.09 4.98 6.56
N LEU A 214 -2.86 5.72 7.36
CA LEU A 214 -2.50 7.05 7.82
C LEU A 214 -2.83 7.19 9.30
N HIS A 215 -1.84 7.57 10.12
CA HIS A 215 -2.10 7.80 11.54
C HIS A 215 -3.10 8.94 11.75
N ALA A 216 -4.03 8.75 12.70
CA ALA A 216 -5.18 9.65 12.89
C ALA A 216 -4.81 11.07 13.32
N ASP A 217 -3.66 11.25 13.96
CA ASP A 217 -3.18 12.54 14.48
C ASP A 217 -2.28 13.29 13.47
N LEU A 218 -2.00 12.71 12.30
CA LEU A 218 -1.26 13.44 11.28
C LEU A 218 -2.12 14.56 10.68
N PRO A 219 -1.55 15.77 10.50
CA PRO A 219 -2.24 16.82 9.79
C PRO A 219 -2.41 16.44 8.32
N LEU A 220 -3.51 16.88 7.69
CA LEU A 220 -3.68 16.67 6.24
C LEU A 220 -2.80 17.60 5.40
N ILE A 221 -2.42 18.74 5.95
CA ILE A 221 -1.38 19.63 5.41
C ILE A 221 -0.43 19.96 6.56
N SER A 222 0.83 19.64 6.38
CA SER A 222 1.91 19.87 7.34
C SER A 222 2.40 21.32 7.32
N ASN A 223 3.21 21.70 8.31
CA ASN A 223 3.73 23.07 8.41
C ASN A 223 4.65 23.45 7.23
N ASP A 224 5.30 22.48 6.61
CA ASP A 224 6.12 22.66 5.41
C ASP A 224 5.32 22.69 4.11
N GLY A 225 3.99 22.56 4.19
CA GLY A 225 3.09 22.58 3.06
C GLY A 225 2.81 21.21 2.43
N SER A 226 3.53 20.17 2.83
CA SER A 226 3.30 18.81 2.35
C SER A 226 2.01 18.19 2.89
N SER A 227 1.55 17.10 2.25
CA SER A 227 0.38 16.35 2.70
C SER A 227 0.70 14.89 2.86
N PRO A 228 0.77 14.37 4.11
CA PRO A 228 0.97 12.94 4.33
C PRO A 228 -0.08 12.05 3.63
N LEU A 229 -1.31 12.54 3.50
CA LEU A 229 -2.36 11.80 2.78
C LEU A 229 -2.06 11.70 1.29
N LEU A 230 -1.73 12.83 0.64
CA LEU A 230 -1.48 12.84 -0.81
C LEU A 230 -0.15 12.18 -1.16
N HIS A 231 0.84 12.24 -0.28
CA HIS A 231 2.08 11.47 -0.38
C HIS A 231 1.79 9.96 -0.46
N GLU A 232 1.03 9.39 0.48
CA GLU A 232 0.67 7.98 0.45
C GLU A 232 -0.22 7.61 -0.75
N VAL A 233 -1.10 8.52 -1.18
CA VAL A 233 -1.89 8.35 -2.40
C VAL A 233 -0.99 8.34 -3.64
N ALA A 234 0.06 9.17 -3.66
CA ALA A 234 1.01 9.19 -4.77
C ALA A 234 1.74 7.86 -4.91
N HIS A 235 2.22 7.23 -3.83
CA HIS A 235 2.80 5.88 -3.88
C HIS A 235 1.84 4.83 -4.46
N VAL A 236 0.53 4.96 -4.21
CA VAL A 236 -0.47 4.03 -4.79
C VAL A 236 -0.68 4.28 -6.29
N LEU A 237 -0.69 5.55 -6.72
CA LEU A 237 -1.00 5.95 -8.10
C LEU A 237 0.21 5.94 -9.03
N TYR A 238 1.40 6.11 -8.48
CA TYR A 238 2.67 6.23 -9.22
C TYR A 238 3.70 5.27 -8.64
N PRO A 239 3.46 3.95 -8.71
CA PRO A 239 4.40 2.97 -8.19
C PRO A 239 5.72 3.05 -8.97
N VAL A 240 6.78 3.45 -8.29
CA VAL A 240 8.14 3.47 -8.83
C VAL A 240 8.88 2.25 -8.29
N ASN A 241 9.47 1.47 -9.18
CA ASN A 241 10.33 0.35 -8.79
C ASN A 241 11.78 0.84 -8.74
N ALA A 242 12.10 1.66 -7.74
CA ALA A 242 13.47 2.12 -7.50
C ALA A 242 14.37 0.96 -7.01
N ALA A 243 15.66 1.01 -7.34
CA ALA A 243 16.64 0.08 -6.77
C ALA A 243 16.83 0.35 -5.26
N GLU A 244 17.41 -0.60 -4.52
CA GLU A 244 17.54 -0.53 -3.05
C GLU A 244 18.24 0.75 -2.55
N GLU A 245 19.20 1.29 -3.33
CA GLU A 245 19.92 2.53 -2.98
C GLU A 245 19.30 3.80 -3.60
N GLU A 246 18.16 3.67 -4.27
CA GLU A 246 17.47 4.74 -5.01
C GLU A 246 16.11 5.11 -4.43
N ASP A 247 15.84 4.76 -3.18
CA ASP A 247 14.59 5.05 -2.44
C ASP A 247 14.18 6.54 -2.50
N TRP A 248 15.14 7.44 -2.75
CA TRP A 248 14.91 8.86 -2.95
C TRP A 248 14.00 9.17 -4.16
N ILE A 249 13.98 8.28 -5.17
CA ILE A 249 13.13 8.45 -6.34
C ILE A 249 11.68 8.24 -5.93
N ASP A 250 11.38 7.14 -5.24
CA ASP A 250 10.04 6.81 -4.79
C ASP A 250 9.50 7.85 -3.81
N GLU A 251 10.26 8.14 -2.74
CA GLU A 251 9.89 9.11 -1.70
C GLU A 251 9.83 10.55 -2.22
N GLY A 252 10.81 10.94 -3.06
CA GLY A 252 10.87 12.28 -3.66
C GLY A 252 9.73 12.53 -4.64
N VAL A 253 9.42 11.54 -5.47
CA VAL A 253 8.30 11.60 -6.43
C VAL A 253 6.98 11.70 -5.69
N ALA A 254 6.74 10.86 -4.68
CA ALA A 254 5.49 10.88 -3.91
C ALA A 254 5.26 12.24 -3.24
N GLU A 255 6.28 12.80 -2.61
CA GLU A 255 6.22 14.11 -1.95
C GLU A 255 6.01 15.24 -2.96
N PHE A 256 6.77 15.24 -4.06
CA PHE A 256 6.68 16.25 -5.11
C PHE A 256 5.30 16.25 -5.79
N ILE A 257 4.77 15.09 -6.15
CA ILE A 257 3.44 14.95 -6.76
C ILE A 257 2.35 15.43 -5.81
N GLY A 258 2.43 15.10 -4.52
CA GLY A 258 1.50 15.57 -3.52
C GLY A 258 1.45 17.11 -3.42
N LEU A 259 2.62 17.76 -3.39
CA LEU A 259 2.75 19.21 -3.40
C LEU A 259 2.21 19.84 -4.68
N ARG A 260 2.57 19.26 -5.84
CA ARG A 260 2.13 19.75 -7.14
C ARG A 260 0.62 19.61 -7.30
N ALA A 261 0.03 18.48 -6.91
CA ALA A 261 -1.43 18.32 -6.94
C ALA A 261 -2.15 19.42 -6.16
N MET A 262 -1.67 19.74 -4.97
CA MET A 262 -2.26 20.82 -4.17
C MET A 262 -2.12 22.22 -4.81
N ARG A 263 -1.01 22.48 -5.49
CA ARG A 263 -0.81 23.72 -6.25
C ARG A 263 -1.78 23.79 -7.43
N GLU A 264 -1.82 22.77 -8.27
CA GLU A 264 -2.60 22.75 -9.51
C GLU A 264 -4.11 22.83 -9.24
N THR A 265 -4.57 22.29 -8.13
CA THR A 265 -5.98 22.31 -7.70
C THR A 265 -6.36 23.53 -6.85
N GLY A 266 -5.38 24.39 -6.52
CA GLY A 266 -5.59 25.56 -5.66
C GLY A 266 -5.82 25.21 -4.18
N THR A 267 -5.60 23.96 -3.77
CA THR A 267 -5.59 23.56 -2.35
C THR A 267 -4.45 24.26 -1.60
N LEU A 268 -3.34 24.51 -2.29
CA LEU A 268 -2.22 25.31 -1.84
C LEU A 268 -2.06 26.52 -2.74
N SER A 269 -1.93 27.72 -2.16
CA SER A 269 -1.67 28.93 -2.97
C SER A 269 -0.28 28.88 -3.59
N GLN A 270 -0.07 29.61 -4.70
CA GLN A 270 1.23 29.71 -5.36
C GLN A 270 2.33 30.16 -4.38
N ALA A 271 2.08 31.21 -3.59
CA ALA A 271 3.05 31.69 -2.60
C ALA A 271 3.40 30.62 -1.57
N ARG A 272 2.42 29.87 -1.09
CA ARG A 272 2.65 28.79 -0.13
C ARG A 272 3.41 27.62 -0.75
N TYR A 273 3.16 27.29 -2.02
CA TYR A 273 3.93 26.31 -2.76
C TYR A 273 5.41 26.72 -2.88
N GLU A 274 5.68 27.99 -3.25
CA GLU A 274 7.03 28.53 -3.34
C GLU A 274 7.76 28.50 -1.99
N ASP A 275 7.08 28.87 -0.91
CA ASP A 275 7.60 28.73 0.46
C ASP A 275 7.97 27.29 0.81
N SER A 276 7.14 26.33 0.38
CA SER A 276 7.38 24.89 0.58
C SER A 276 8.64 24.45 -0.18
N ILE A 277 8.75 24.78 -1.46
CA ILE A 277 9.95 24.47 -2.26
C ILE A 277 11.20 25.11 -1.64
N ALA A 278 11.12 26.36 -1.22
CA ALA A 278 12.23 27.03 -0.53
C ALA A 278 12.60 26.35 0.79
N TYR A 279 11.62 25.83 1.53
CA TYR A 279 11.87 25.02 2.73
C TYR A 279 12.61 23.71 2.40
N PHE A 280 12.14 22.96 1.39
CA PHE A 280 12.77 21.73 0.96
C PHE A 280 14.20 21.96 0.45
N ARG A 281 14.45 23.01 -0.32
CA ARG A 281 15.81 23.39 -0.75
C ARG A 281 16.74 23.61 0.44
N ARG A 282 16.33 24.44 1.41
CA ARG A 282 17.16 24.70 2.62
C ARG A 282 17.40 23.44 3.44
N ARG A 283 16.38 22.59 3.59
CA ARG A 283 16.48 21.35 4.36
C ARG A 283 17.40 20.31 3.69
N GLY A 284 17.38 20.24 2.35
CA GLY A 284 18.20 19.34 1.55
C GLY A 284 19.61 19.83 1.21
N ASP A 285 19.93 21.10 1.50
CA ASP A 285 21.17 21.77 1.04
C ASP A 285 22.46 21.02 1.44
N ARG A 286 22.49 20.40 2.61
CA ARG A 286 23.68 19.69 3.13
C ARG A 286 23.79 18.24 2.65
N VAL A 287 22.81 17.73 1.92
CA VAL A 287 22.80 16.37 1.39
C VAL A 287 23.76 16.30 0.19
N LYS A 288 24.82 15.49 0.32
CA LYS A 288 25.85 15.34 -0.72
C LYS A 288 25.52 14.22 -1.73
N SER A 289 24.73 13.23 -1.33
CA SER A 289 24.32 12.12 -2.19
C SER A 289 22.87 11.79 -1.91
N LEU A 290 22.10 11.52 -2.96
CA LEU A 290 20.73 11.00 -2.88
C LEU A 290 20.74 9.47 -2.79
N LEU A 291 21.81 8.78 -3.21
CA LEU A 291 21.91 7.33 -3.13
C LEU A 291 21.91 6.90 -1.66
N SER A 292 20.83 6.29 -1.24
CA SER A 292 20.59 5.82 0.13
C SER A 292 19.46 4.79 0.12
N ALA A 293 19.62 3.73 0.89
CA ALA A 293 18.59 2.71 1.11
C ALA A 293 17.38 3.23 1.92
N ASP A 294 17.44 4.46 2.44
CA ASP A 294 16.38 5.05 3.28
C ASP A 294 16.34 6.57 3.05
N SER A 295 15.38 7.01 2.24
CA SER A 295 15.17 8.42 1.93
C SER A 295 14.23 9.05 2.95
N ARG A 296 14.79 9.72 3.94
CA ARG A 296 14.01 10.44 4.96
C ARG A 296 14.49 11.86 5.18
N GLY A 297 13.56 12.72 5.53
CA GLY A 297 13.86 14.07 6.03
C GLY A 297 14.67 14.92 5.05
N ALA A 298 15.98 15.05 5.25
CA ALA A 298 16.82 15.89 4.40
C ALA A 298 17.05 15.28 3.00
N VAL A 299 17.13 13.94 2.90
CA VAL A 299 17.31 13.26 1.60
C VAL A 299 16.06 13.42 0.74
N THR A 300 14.87 13.15 1.28
CA THR A 300 13.59 13.41 0.60
C THR A 300 13.46 14.90 0.21
N ALA A 301 13.84 15.79 1.11
CA ALA A 301 13.80 17.23 0.83
C ALA A 301 14.73 17.63 -0.34
N ARG A 302 15.91 17.04 -0.43
CA ARG A 302 16.83 17.25 -1.58
C ARG A 302 16.25 16.71 -2.87
N ALA A 303 15.60 15.51 -2.81
CA ALA A 303 14.94 14.92 -3.95
C ALA A 303 13.79 15.79 -4.49
N VAL A 304 12.93 16.31 -3.62
CA VAL A 304 11.85 17.24 -4.00
C VAL A 304 12.39 18.48 -4.68
N ALA A 305 13.47 19.09 -4.15
CA ALA A 305 14.09 20.26 -4.76
C ALA A 305 14.67 19.95 -6.15
N LEU A 306 15.31 18.79 -6.31
CA LEU A 306 15.83 18.34 -7.60
C LEU A 306 14.72 18.11 -8.62
N LEU A 307 13.64 17.42 -8.23
CA LEU A 307 12.50 17.14 -9.11
C LEU A 307 11.79 18.43 -9.54
N HIS A 308 11.70 19.41 -8.64
CA HIS A 308 11.18 20.74 -8.97
C HIS A 308 12.06 21.43 -10.02
N ASP A 309 13.39 21.45 -9.81
CA ASP A 309 14.33 22.09 -10.75
C ASP A 309 14.26 21.43 -12.12
N LEU A 310 14.22 20.10 -12.15
CA LEU A 310 14.06 19.31 -13.37
C LEU A 310 12.73 19.62 -14.09
N ASP A 311 11.64 19.74 -13.33
CA ASP A 311 10.32 20.08 -13.89
C ASP A 311 10.35 21.46 -14.56
N GLU A 312 10.95 22.46 -13.93
CA GLU A 312 11.10 23.80 -14.50
C GLU A 312 11.97 23.79 -15.77
N GLU A 313 13.11 23.09 -15.75
CA GLU A 313 13.99 22.96 -16.92
C GLU A 313 13.29 22.25 -18.09
N MET A 314 12.56 21.17 -17.83
CA MET A 314 11.79 20.45 -18.86
C MET A 314 10.71 21.33 -19.48
N GLN A 315 9.96 22.08 -18.67
CA GLN A 315 8.94 23.00 -19.16
C GLN A 315 9.54 24.12 -20.02
N LEU A 316 10.65 24.72 -19.58
CA LEU A 316 11.35 25.75 -20.32
C LEU A 316 11.91 25.23 -21.66
N ALA A 317 12.62 24.11 -21.63
CA ALA A 317 13.24 23.50 -22.83
C ALA A 317 12.20 23.03 -23.86
N SER A 318 11.03 22.63 -23.42
CA SER A 318 9.96 22.13 -24.29
C SER A 318 8.91 23.18 -24.68
N ASN A 319 9.03 24.44 -24.22
CA ASN A 319 7.99 25.45 -24.32
C ASN A 319 6.66 24.98 -23.72
N GLY A 320 6.70 24.36 -22.53
CA GLY A 320 5.55 23.87 -21.77
C GLY A 320 4.92 22.58 -22.31
N ARG A 321 5.53 21.90 -23.29
CA ARG A 321 4.98 20.65 -23.84
C ARG A 321 5.29 19.41 -23.01
N HIS A 322 6.36 19.43 -22.25
CA HIS A 322 6.81 18.35 -21.39
C HIS A 322 7.14 18.88 -19.99
N ASP A 323 6.85 18.07 -19.00
CA ASP A 323 7.09 18.28 -17.60
C ASP A 323 7.48 16.97 -16.91
N ILE A 324 7.76 16.98 -15.63
CA ILE A 324 8.12 15.78 -14.87
C ILE A 324 7.02 14.72 -14.91
N MET A 325 5.73 15.11 -14.99
CA MET A 325 4.63 14.15 -15.08
C MET A 325 4.62 13.41 -16.42
N SER A 326 5.06 14.06 -17.49
CA SER A 326 5.27 13.44 -18.81
C SER A 326 6.36 12.37 -18.75
N LEU A 327 7.46 12.65 -18.02
CA LEU A 327 8.56 11.71 -17.80
C LEU A 327 8.09 10.51 -16.97
N MET A 328 7.43 10.77 -15.84
CA MET A 328 6.90 9.73 -14.96
C MET A 328 5.95 8.79 -15.71
N ARG A 329 5.06 9.33 -16.51
CA ARG A 329 4.13 8.55 -17.34
C ARG A 329 4.87 7.63 -18.32
N ALA A 330 5.87 8.16 -19.02
CA ALA A 330 6.70 7.36 -19.93
C ALA A 330 7.47 6.23 -19.21
N MET A 331 7.96 6.49 -17.98
CA MET A 331 8.62 5.46 -17.16
C MET A 331 7.66 4.36 -16.67
N MET A 332 6.40 4.69 -16.42
CA MET A 332 5.40 3.71 -15.99
C MET A 332 4.83 2.87 -17.15
N GLU A 333 4.96 3.34 -18.39
CA GLU A 333 4.50 2.65 -19.61
C GLU A 333 5.60 1.74 -20.22
N SER A 334 6.86 1.88 -19.78
CA SER A 334 8.01 1.09 -20.25
C SER A 334 8.17 -0.22 -19.48
#